data_a4332d39ec96a68198802815e6083189
#
_entry.id   a4332d39ec96a68198802815e6083189
#
_cell.length_a   1.000
_cell.length_b   1.000
_cell.length_c   1.000
_cell.angle_alpha   90.00
_cell.angle_beta   90.00
_cell.angle_gamma   90.00
#
_symmetry.space_group_name_H-M   'P 1'
#
loop_
_entity.id
_entity.type
_entity.pdbx_description
1 polymer ?
#
loop_
_entity_poly.entity_id
_entity_poly.type
_entity_poly.pdbx_seq_one_letter_code
_entity_poly.pdbx_strand_id
1 'polypeptide(L)'
;MSIRRAGTLIAIRELHGIAEFEQVSELFDGIWHFDPDSRPITVELMRAMSHAGNYVAGAYDDAGRLVGASVGFFGAANTLHSHITGAASGHGVGFELKLHQRRWALERGIDRITWTYDPLVRRNAHFNLAKLGARPEEYLPSFYGVMTDAINQGSDSDRVLASWSLSAPHVAALVRGEPCRRPLPADAAVVLADEDGRPVTRDSDASTLLVALPEDIEALRVADPGAAKAWRLAVREVLGGLLVEGGVVTAFHDKAFYVVERPSLGTASSSDRV
;
A
#
# COMPACT_ATOMS: atom_id res chain seq x y z
N MET A 1 5.73 12.80 -18.75
CA MET A 1 5.15 13.84 -17.85
C MET A 1 6.27 14.47 -17.05
N SER A 2 6.32 15.79 -16.97
CA SER A 2 7.37 16.50 -16.21
C SER A 2 6.70 17.34 -15.13
N ILE A 3 7.19 17.23 -13.88
CA ILE A 3 6.64 17.92 -12.72
C ILE A 3 7.79 18.53 -11.92
N ARG A 4 7.63 19.77 -11.42
CA ARG A 4 8.59 20.40 -10.51
C ARG A 4 8.19 20.15 -9.06
N ARG A 5 9.11 19.55 -8.28
CA ARG A 5 8.96 19.39 -6.83
C ARG A 5 10.26 19.81 -6.13
N ALA A 6 10.16 20.64 -5.09
CA ALA A 6 11.30 21.16 -4.32
C ALA A 6 12.46 21.71 -5.20
N GLY A 7 12.13 22.30 -6.37
CA GLY A 7 13.14 22.84 -7.29
C GLY A 7 13.66 21.85 -8.34
N THR A 8 13.44 20.55 -8.21
CA THR A 8 13.88 19.52 -9.16
C THR A 8 12.77 19.17 -10.14
N LEU A 9 13.09 19.10 -11.43
CA LEU A 9 12.19 18.64 -12.48
C LEU A 9 12.23 17.10 -12.51
N ILE A 10 11.09 16.43 -12.29
CA ILE A 10 10.97 14.98 -12.43
C ILE A 10 10.24 14.66 -13.74
N ALA A 11 10.89 13.89 -14.60
CA ALA A 11 10.31 13.38 -15.85
C ALA A 11 9.96 11.89 -15.67
N ILE A 12 8.69 11.51 -15.89
CA ILE A 12 8.25 10.12 -15.81
C ILE A 12 7.84 9.64 -17.19
N ARG A 13 8.35 8.46 -17.58
CA ARG A 13 8.04 7.82 -18.86
C ARG A 13 8.05 6.31 -18.78
N GLU A 14 7.38 5.64 -19.71
CA GLU A 14 7.48 4.19 -19.90
C GLU A 14 8.91 3.81 -20.36
N LEU A 15 9.32 2.59 -20.00
CA LEU A 15 10.64 2.03 -20.29
C LEU A 15 10.49 0.83 -21.22
N HIS A 16 11.42 0.69 -22.18
CA HIS A 16 11.34 -0.37 -23.20
C HIS A 16 12.70 -1.03 -23.48
N GLY A 17 13.80 -0.42 -23.06
CA GLY A 17 15.17 -0.88 -23.33
C GLY A 17 15.76 -1.73 -22.22
N ILE A 18 16.60 -2.71 -22.56
CA ILE A 18 17.30 -3.56 -21.58
C ILE A 18 18.15 -2.71 -20.63
N ALA A 19 18.93 -1.76 -21.12
CA ALA A 19 19.74 -0.88 -20.28
C ALA A 19 18.93 -0.06 -19.28
N GLU A 20 17.67 0.30 -19.62
CA GLU A 20 16.75 0.98 -18.69
C GLU A 20 16.28 0.03 -17.58
N PHE A 21 16.01 -1.24 -17.91
CA PHE A 21 15.61 -2.24 -16.92
C PHE A 21 16.76 -2.65 -15.99
N GLU A 22 18.00 -2.65 -16.49
CA GLU A 22 19.21 -2.80 -15.66
C GLU A 22 19.30 -1.67 -14.62
N GLN A 23 19.11 -0.40 -15.03
CA GLN A 23 19.05 0.73 -14.12
C GLN A 23 17.91 0.60 -13.07
N VAL A 24 16.75 0.08 -13.46
CA VAL A 24 15.64 -0.20 -12.52
C VAL A 24 16.04 -1.27 -11.51
N SER A 25 16.71 -2.35 -11.94
CA SER A 25 17.20 -3.40 -11.04
C SER A 25 18.21 -2.85 -10.04
N GLU A 26 19.19 -2.06 -10.50
CA GLU A 26 20.18 -1.40 -9.63
C GLU A 26 19.52 -0.43 -8.63
N LEU A 27 18.52 0.36 -9.07
CA LEU A 27 17.75 1.25 -8.19
C LEU A 27 17.04 0.45 -7.09
N PHE A 28 16.37 -0.63 -7.44
CA PHE A 28 15.64 -1.45 -6.48
C PHE A 28 16.59 -2.16 -5.51
N ASP A 29 17.73 -2.68 -5.99
CA ASP A 29 18.77 -3.24 -5.12
C ASP A 29 19.30 -2.19 -4.13
N GLY A 30 19.52 -0.96 -4.57
CA GLY A 30 19.93 0.16 -3.71
C GLY A 30 18.88 0.58 -2.67
N ILE A 31 17.59 0.33 -2.91
CA ILE A 31 16.51 0.66 -1.96
C ILE A 31 16.30 -0.47 -0.95
N TRP A 32 16.26 -1.73 -1.38
CA TRP A 32 15.84 -2.87 -0.55
C TRP A 32 16.95 -3.85 -0.21
N HIS A 33 18.13 -3.75 -0.84
CA HIS A 33 19.28 -4.64 -0.61
C HIS A 33 18.88 -6.12 -0.74
N PHE A 34 18.24 -6.46 -1.85
CA PHE A 34 17.82 -7.84 -2.13
C PHE A 34 19.02 -8.78 -2.25
N ASP A 35 18.85 -10.00 -1.74
CA ASP A 35 19.73 -11.09 -2.14
C ASP A 35 19.57 -11.34 -3.65
N PRO A 36 20.66 -11.62 -4.39
CA PRO A 36 20.62 -11.84 -5.85
C PRO A 36 19.57 -12.86 -6.30
N ASP A 37 19.35 -13.91 -5.48
CA ASP A 37 18.41 -15.00 -5.76
C ASP A 37 16.97 -14.72 -5.31
N SER A 38 16.71 -13.60 -4.62
CA SER A 38 15.39 -13.24 -4.07
C SER A 38 14.83 -11.95 -4.63
N ARG A 39 15.31 -11.49 -5.79
CA ARG A 39 14.79 -10.29 -6.45
C ARG A 39 13.32 -10.49 -6.84
N PRO A 40 12.43 -9.56 -6.50
CA PRO A 40 11.00 -9.69 -6.82
C PRO A 40 10.71 -9.59 -8.33
N ILE A 41 11.65 -9.05 -9.10
CA ILE A 41 11.53 -8.93 -10.57
C ILE A 41 12.91 -8.89 -11.22
N THR A 42 13.07 -9.61 -12.34
CA THR A 42 14.31 -9.64 -13.12
C THR A 42 14.23 -8.70 -14.33
N VAL A 43 15.40 -8.39 -14.93
CA VAL A 43 15.51 -7.60 -16.16
C VAL A 43 14.75 -8.26 -17.31
N GLU A 44 14.87 -9.59 -17.45
CA GLU A 44 14.22 -10.37 -18.50
C GLU A 44 12.68 -10.32 -18.33
N LEU A 45 12.19 -10.41 -17.09
CA LEU A 45 10.75 -10.33 -16.82
C LEU A 45 10.23 -8.92 -17.10
N MET A 46 10.94 -7.86 -16.70
CA MET A 46 10.58 -6.47 -17.06
C MET A 46 10.53 -6.28 -18.57
N ARG A 47 11.49 -6.87 -19.33
CA ARG A 47 11.49 -6.83 -20.79
C ARG A 47 10.28 -7.54 -21.37
N ALA A 48 9.96 -8.74 -20.91
CA ALA A 48 8.79 -9.49 -21.36
C ALA A 48 7.48 -8.75 -21.05
N MET A 49 7.34 -8.21 -19.83
CA MET A 49 6.17 -7.45 -19.40
C MET A 49 5.98 -6.18 -20.23
N SER A 50 7.03 -5.37 -20.44
CA SER A 50 6.97 -4.17 -21.28
C SER A 50 6.61 -4.51 -22.72
N HIS A 51 7.17 -5.59 -23.28
CA HIS A 51 6.85 -6.05 -24.64
C HIS A 51 5.40 -6.52 -24.77
N ALA A 52 4.86 -7.14 -23.72
CA ALA A 52 3.46 -7.56 -23.66
C ALA A 52 2.48 -6.42 -23.31
N GLY A 53 2.95 -5.17 -23.26
CA GLY A 53 2.12 -3.99 -23.02
C GLY A 53 1.80 -3.73 -21.54
N ASN A 54 2.51 -4.37 -20.61
CA ASN A 54 2.35 -4.09 -19.18
C ASN A 54 3.12 -2.82 -18.79
N TYR A 55 2.80 -2.31 -17.61
CA TYR A 55 3.32 -1.06 -17.09
C TYR A 55 4.73 -1.21 -16.53
N VAL A 56 5.72 -0.61 -17.16
CA VAL A 56 7.08 -0.42 -16.63
C VAL A 56 7.47 1.03 -16.86
N ALA A 57 7.69 1.81 -15.80
CA ALA A 57 7.99 3.24 -15.90
C ALA A 57 9.11 3.65 -14.96
N GLY A 58 9.90 4.63 -15.40
CA GLY A 58 10.97 5.26 -14.64
C GLY A 58 10.77 6.76 -14.46
N ALA A 59 11.17 7.26 -13.32
CA ALA A 59 11.23 8.68 -12.97
C ALA A 59 12.68 9.16 -13.00
N TYR A 60 12.95 10.20 -13.76
CA TYR A 60 14.28 10.76 -13.97
C TYR A 60 14.34 12.19 -13.43
N ASP A 61 15.45 12.53 -12.77
CA ASP A 61 15.74 13.90 -12.35
C ASP A 61 16.23 14.78 -13.53
N ASP A 62 16.50 16.05 -13.25
CA ASP A 62 17.00 17.02 -14.25
C ASP A 62 18.44 16.72 -14.73
N ALA A 63 19.19 15.88 -14.02
CA ALA A 63 20.48 15.35 -14.47
C ALA A 63 20.34 14.06 -15.31
N GLY A 64 19.14 13.60 -15.58
CA GLY A 64 18.87 12.36 -16.32
C GLY A 64 19.13 11.08 -15.53
N ARG A 65 19.23 11.13 -14.20
CA ARG A 65 19.43 9.96 -13.35
C ARG A 65 18.08 9.34 -13.00
N LEU A 66 17.99 8.01 -13.01
CA LEU A 66 16.81 7.28 -12.55
C LEU A 66 16.69 7.41 -11.02
N VAL A 67 15.63 8.03 -10.53
CA VAL A 67 15.38 8.28 -9.11
C VAL A 67 14.14 7.57 -8.58
N GLY A 68 13.43 6.85 -9.43
CA GLY A 68 12.31 6.00 -9.05
C GLY A 68 11.83 5.16 -10.21
N ALA A 69 11.20 4.02 -9.91
CA ALA A 69 10.60 3.15 -10.91
C ALA A 69 9.36 2.44 -10.37
N SER A 70 8.49 2.03 -11.28
CA SER A 70 7.27 1.29 -10.94
C SER A 70 6.97 0.27 -12.02
N VAL A 71 6.68 -0.96 -11.58
CA VAL A 71 6.30 -2.08 -12.44
C VAL A 71 4.93 -2.59 -12.04
N GLY A 72 4.09 -2.88 -13.02
CA GLY A 72 2.76 -3.45 -12.82
C GLY A 72 2.36 -4.32 -14.00
N PHE A 73 1.42 -5.23 -13.77
CA PHE A 73 0.91 -6.16 -14.77
C PHE A 73 -0.61 -6.22 -14.74
N PHE A 74 -1.21 -6.60 -15.86
CA PHE A 74 -2.64 -6.78 -15.94
C PHE A 74 -3.10 -7.93 -15.03
N GLY A 75 -4.09 -7.64 -14.21
CA GLY A 75 -4.77 -8.61 -13.36
C GLY A 75 -6.12 -9.02 -13.92
N ALA A 76 -6.81 -9.90 -13.20
CA ALA A 76 -8.18 -10.30 -13.53
C ALA A 76 -9.16 -9.10 -13.43
N ALA A 77 -10.32 -9.22 -14.05
CA ALA A 77 -11.41 -8.23 -13.99
C ALA A 77 -10.97 -6.81 -14.39
N ASN A 78 -10.16 -6.70 -15.47
CA ASN A 78 -9.67 -5.42 -16.01
C ASN A 78 -8.99 -4.53 -14.95
N THR A 79 -8.12 -5.13 -14.13
CA THR A 79 -7.33 -4.42 -13.12
C THR A 79 -5.87 -4.33 -13.54
N LEU A 80 -5.13 -3.38 -12.98
CA LEU A 80 -3.67 -3.35 -12.99
C LEU A 80 -3.16 -3.73 -11.60
N HIS A 81 -2.32 -4.75 -11.48
CA HIS A 81 -1.59 -5.02 -10.25
C HIS A 81 -0.26 -4.28 -10.26
N SER A 82 -0.10 -3.31 -9.38
CA SER A 82 1.15 -2.56 -9.19
C SER A 82 2.09 -3.40 -8.34
N HIS A 83 2.96 -4.16 -8.99
CA HIS A 83 3.77 -5.18 -8.34
C HIS A 83 4.85 -4.59 -7.41
N ILE A 84 5.64 -3.65 -7.93
CA ILE A 84 6.70 -3.00 -7.18
C ILE A 84 6.82 -1.53 -7.58
N THR A 85 6.98 -0.65 -6.60
CA THR A 85 7.24 0.77 -6.81
C THR A 85 8.28 1.23 -5.79
N GLY A 86 9.41 1.71 -6.27
CA GLY A 86 10.49 2.23 -5.44
C GLY A 86 10.94 3.61 -5.90
N ALA A 87 11.36 4.44 -4.96
CA ALA A 87 11.90 5.76 -5.25
C ALA A 87 12.94 6.14 -4.20
N ALA A 88 13.98 6.84 -4.64
CA ALA A 88 14.94 7.48 -3.73
C ALA A 88 14.21 8.46 -2.80
N SER A 89 14.62 8.51 -1.55
CA SER A 89 13.98 9.28 -0.49
C SER A 89 13.98 10.79 -0.78
N GLY A 90 12.93 11.50 -0.36
CA GLY A 90 12.97 12.95 -0.16
C GLY A 90 12.23 13.82 -1.19
N HIS A 91 11.79 13.32 -2.35
CA HIS A 91 11.26 14.19 -3.42
C HIS A 91 9.79 13.90 -3.82
N GLY A 92 9.07 13.06 -3.09
CA GLY A 92 7.67 12.72 -3.43
C GLY A 92 7.52 11.93 -4.75
N VAL A 93 8.63 11.38 -5.27
CA VAL A 93 8.69 10.65 -6.56
C VAL A 93 7.74 9.46 -6.57
N GLY A 94 7.60 8.73 -5.45
CA GLY A 94 6.67 7.61 -5.34
C GLY A 94 5.21 8.02 -5.56
N PHE A 95 4.80 9.22 -5.09
CA PHE A 95 3.47 9.74 -5.34
C PHE A 95 3.27 10.08 -6.82
N GLU A 96 4.24 10.73 -7.44
CA GLU A 96 4.19 11.08 -8.86
C GLU A 96 4.17 9.84 -9.78
N LEU A 97 4.92 8.77 -9.42
CA LEU A 97 4.85 7.48 -10.10
C LEU A 97 3.44 6.87 -10.02
N LYS A 98 2.79 6.95 -8.85
CA LYS A 98 1.40 6.50 -8.69
C LYS A 98 0.43 7.35 -9.52
N LEU A 99 0.61 8.65 -9.59
CA LEU A 99 -0.21 9.52 -10.47
C LEU A 99 0.01 9.22 -11.96
N HIS A 100 1.24 8.93 -12.36
CA HIS A 100 1.55 8.50 -13.72
C HIS A 100 0.89 7.15 -14.03
N GLN A 101 1.00 6.17 -13.11
CA GLN A 101 0.37 4.86 -13.22
C GLN A 101 -1.16 4.95 -13.33
N ARG A 102 -1.78 5.84 -12.50
CA ARG A 102 -3.22 6.11 -12.56
C ARG A 102 -3.64 6.61 -13.94
N ARG A 103 -2.97 7.61 -14.49
CA ARG A 103 -3.28 8.15 -15.81
C ARG A 103 -3.11 7.08 -16.88
N TRP A 104 -1.99 6.36 -16.87
CA TRP A 104 -1.70 5.26 -17.80
C TRP A 104 -2.80 4.20 -17.81
N ALA A 105 -3.31 3.85 -16.62
CA ALA A 105 -4.40 2.88 -16.46
C ALA A 105 -5.72 3.43 -17.03
N LEU A 106 -6.10 4.66 -16.66
CA LEU A 106 -7.35 5.29 -17.14
C LEU A 106 -7.37 5.47 -18.67
N GLU A 107 -6.24 5.80 -19.29
CA GLU A 107 -6.11 5.90 -20.76
C GLU A 107 -6.34 4.56 -21.47
N ARG A 108 -6.23 3.44 -20.73
CA ARG A 108 -6.48 2.05 -21.22
C ARG A 108 -7.83 1.48 -20.76
N GLY A 109 -8.69 2.31 -20.18
CA GLY A 109 -10.00 1.91 -19.67
C GLY A 109 -9.92 1.05 -18.40
N ILE A 110 -8.79 1.07 -17.70
CA ILE A 110 -8.63 0.40 -16.40
C ILE A 110 -8.94 1.44 -15.32
N ASP A 111 -9.93 1.15 -14.49
CA ASP A 111 -10.38 2.06 -13.43
C ASP A 111 -9.97 1.61 -12.01
N ARG A 112 -9.27 0.47 -11.91
CA ARG A 112 -8.83 -0.10 -10.64
C ARG A 112 -7.36 -0.54 -10.68
N ILE A 113 -6.58 -0.07 -9.70
CA ILE A 113 -5.22 -0.57 -9.46
C ILE A 113 -5.18 -1.24 -8.09
N THR A 114 -4.53 -2.41 -8.00
CA THR A 114 -4.30 -3.13 -6.75
C THR A 114 -2.81 -3.27 -6.47
N TRP A 115 -2.44 -3.42 -5.20
CA TRP A 115 -1.10 -3.81 -4.75
C TRP A 115 -1.14 -4.34 -3.34
N THR A 116 -0.08 -5.00 -2.92
CA THR A 116 0.06 -5.45 -1.54
C THR A 116 1.06 -4.57 -0.77
N TYR A 117 0.83 -4.39 0.52
CA TYR A 117 1.75 -3.70 1.42
C TYR A 117 1.75 -4.33 2.81
N ASP A 118 2.82 -4.15 3.58
CA ASP A 118 2.87 -4.58 4.98
C ASP A 118 1.96 -3.69 5.84
N PRO A 119 0.90 -4.25 6.46
CA PRO A 119 -0.06 -3.48 7.24
C PRO A 119 0.54 -2.81 8.48
N LEU A 120 1.68 -3.30 9.00
CA LEU A 120 2.33 -2.74 10.19
C LEU A 120 3.16 -1.48 9.91
N VAL A 121 3.46 -1.18 8.66
CA VAL A 121 4.29 -0.02 8.29
C VAL A 121 3.42 1.23 8.18
N ARG A 122 3.42 2.08 9.22
CA ARG A 122 2.60 3.32 9.30
C ARG A 122 2.74 4.23 8.10
N ARG A 123 3.99 4.42 7.59
CA ARG A 123 4.22 5.27 6.41
C ARG A 123 3.51 4.75 5.17
N ASN A 124 3.46 3.41 5.00
CA ASN A 124 2.76 2.79 3.87
C ASN A 124 1.24 2.93 4.02
N ALA A 125 0.70 2.65 5.21
CA ALA A 125 -0.73 2.84 5.50
C ALA A 125 -1.14 4.31 5.26
N HIS A 126 -0.40 5.27 5.79
CA HIS A 126 -0.66 6.69 5.57
C HIS A 126 -0.59 7.08 4.08
N PHE A 127 0.42 6.61 3.37
CA PHE A 127 0.56 6.88 1.93
C PHE A 127 -0.61 6.32 1.13
N ASN A 128 -0.96 5.06 1.38
CA ASN A 128 -2.01 4.37 0.63
C ASN A 128 -3.41 4.96 0.92
N LEU A 129 -3.75 5.17 2.17
CA LEU A 129 -5.10 5.59 2.55
C LEU A 129 -5.25 7.12 2.52
N ALA A 130 -4.32 7.85 3.15
CA ALA A 130 -4.48 9.29 3.33
C ALA A 130 -3.99 10.11 2.13
N LYS A 131 -3.00 9.62 1.35
CA LYS A 131 -2.47 10.33 0.17
C LYS A 131 -3.11 9.88 -1.13
N LEU A 132 -3.28 8.56 -1.33
CA LEU A 132 -3.84 8.00 -2.56
C LEU A 132 -5.36 7.77 -2.48
N GLY A 133 -5.90 7.55 -1.29
CA GLY A 133 -7.30 7.17 -1.09
C GLY A 133 -7.59 5.72 -1.48
N ALA A 134 -6.57 4.86 -1.52
CA ALA A 134 -6.76 3.43 -1.68
C ALA A 134 -7.33 2.82 -0.41
N ARG A 135 -8.04 1.72 -0.53
CA ARG A 135 -8.66 1.01 0.60
C ARG A 135 -8.13 -0.41 0.73
N PRO A 136 -7.81 -0.87 1.94
CA PRO A 136 -7.62 -2.28 2.22
C PRO A 136 -8.88 -3.09 1.90
N GLU A 137 -8.74 -4.17 1.12
CA GLU A 137 -9.85 -5.07 0.79
C GLU A 137 -9.68 -6.46 1.41
N GLU A 138 -8.44 -6.94 1.54
CA GLU A 138 -8.16 -8.29 2.00
C GLU A 138 -6.89 -8.31 2.85
N TYR A 139 -6.92 -9.08 3.94
CA TYR A 139 -5.72 -9.38 4.72
C TYR A 139 -5.17 -10.75 4.29
N LEU A 140 -3.92 -10.79 3.92
CA LEU A 140 -3.23 -11.93 3.33
C LEU A 140 -2.12 -12.42 4.27
N PRO A 141 -2.38 -13.40 5.15
CA PRO A 141 -1.38 -13.95 6.05
C PRO A 141 -0.26 -14.64 5.28
N SER A 142 1.00 -14.39 5.67
CA SER A 142 2.21 -15.01 5.10
C SER A 142 2.24 -15.09 3.57
N PHE A 143 1.78 -14.03 2.89
CA PHE A 143 1.49 -14.01 1.45
C PHE A 143 2.67 -14.42 0.57
N TYR A 144 3.90 -14.02 0.94
CA TYR A 144 5.13 -14.41 0.25
C TYR A 144 5.91 -15.52 0.98
N GLY A 145 5.29 -16.18 1.96
CA GLY A 145 6.00 -17.11 2.84
C GLY A 145 6.89 -16.40 3.85
N VAL A 146 7.84 -17.12 4.43
CA VAL A 146 8.83 -16.54 5.35
C VAL A 146 9.89 -15.81 4.52
N MET A 147 9.99 -14.49 4.69
CA MET A 147 10.97 -13.67 3.98
C MET A 147 12.25 -13.55 4.80
N THR A 148 13.38 -13.94 4.20
CA THR A 148 14.71 -13.93 4.84
C THR A 148 15.52 -12.67 4.53
N ASP A 149 14.92 -11.69 3.83
CA ASP A 149 15.60 -10.42 3.51
C ASP A 149 15.90 -9.56 4.76
N ALA A 150 16.79 -8.58 4.60
CA ALA A 150 17.28 -7.74 5.69
C ALA A 150 16.17 -6.90 6.37
N ILE A 151 15.05 -6.65 5.69
CA ILE A 151 13.93 -5.85 6.21
C ILE A 151 12.96 -6.71 7.02
N ASN A 152 12.69 -7.94 6.56
CA ASN A 152 11.69 -8.84 7.17
C ASN A 152 12.27 -9.79 8.22
N GLN A 153 13.59 -10.04 8.22
CA GLN A 153 14.35 -10.80 9.25
C GLN A 153 13.69 -12.10 9.71
N GLY A 154 13.14 -12.90 8.80
CA GLY A 154 12.46 -14.15 9.12
C GLY A 154 11.04 -13.98 9.69
N SER A 155 10.46 -12.79 9.63
CA SER A 155 9.07 -12.55 10.00
C SER A 155 8.11 -13.05 8.91
N ASP A 156 6.90 -13.42 9.32
CA ASP A 156 5.80 -13.69 8.40
C ASP A 156 5.56 -12.50 7.46
N SER A 157 5.38 -12.79 6.18
CA SER A 157 5.16 -11.79 5.13
C SER A 157 3.70 -11.39 4.97
N ASP A 158 3.00 -11.08 6.08
CA ASP A 158 1.62 -10.60 5.98
C ASP A 158 1.53 -9.38 5.09
N ARG A 159 0.50 -9.35 4.27
CA ARG A 159 0.19 -8.23 3.39
C ARG A 159 -1.28 -7.85 3.53
N VAL A 160 -1.58 -6.64 3.18
CA VAL A 160 -2.95 -6.19 2.90
C VAL A 160 -3.03 -5.85 1.43
N LEU A 161 -4.04 -6.38 0.76
CA LEU A 161 -4.39 -6.00 -0.61
C LEU A 161 -5.06 -4.63 -0.58
N ALA A 162 -4.39 -3.63 -1.13
CA ALA A 162 -4.97 -2.31 -1.36
C ALA A 162 -5.67 -2.28 -2.72
N SER A 163 -6.82 -1.67 -2.77
CA SER A 163 -7.59 -1.38 -3.98
C SER A 163 -7.74 0.12 -4.15
N TRP A 164 -7.41 0.60 -5.34
CA TRP A 164 -7.46 2.00 -5.70
C TRP A 164 -8.45 2.20 -6.85
N SER A 165 -9.67 2.64 -6.52
CA SER A 165 -10.71 2.98 -7.49
C SER A 165 -10.41 4.35 -8.10
N LEU A 166 -9.80 4.37 -9.28
CA LEU A 166 -9.14 5.53 -9.88
C LEU A 166 -10.07 6.71 -10.16
N SER A 167 -11.34 6.42 -10.46
CA SER A 167 -12.38 7.43 -10.78
C SER A 167 -13.24 7.82 -9.57
N ALA A 168 -13.02 7.21 -8.39
CA ALA A 168 -13.80 7.52 -7.19
C ALA A 168 -13.66 9.01 -6.80
N PRO A 169 -14.73 9.69 -6.39
CA PRO A 169 -14.71 11.13 -6.08
C PRO A 169 -13.65 11.54 -5.04
N HIS A 170 -13.49 10.74 -3.98
CA HIS A 170 -12.48 10.99 -2.94
C HIS A 170 -11.05 10.84 -3.47
N VAL A 171 -10.80 9.88 -4.37
CA VAL A 171 -9.50 9.71 -5.03
C VAL A 171 -9.21 10.89 -5.95
N ALA A 172 -10.20 11.30 -6.75
CA ALA A 172 -10.06 12.47 -7.63
C ALA A 172 -9.75 13.75 -6.82
N ALA A 173 -10.38 13.95 -5.65
CA ALA A 173 -10.11 15.08 -4.77
C ALA A 173 -8.68 15.04 -4.22
N LEU A 174 -8.23 13.89 -3.68
CA LEU A 174 -6.88 13.72 -3.14
C LEU A 174 -5.79 13.93 -4.20
N VAL A 175 -6.01 13.47 -5.43
CA VAL A 175 -5.09 13.68 -6.56
C VAL A 175 -4.95 15.17 -6.92
N ARG A 176 -6.00 15.99 -6.72
CA ARG A 176 -5.94 17.47 -6.86
C ARG A 176 -5.32 18.17 -5.65
N GLY A 177 -4.94 17.42 -4.60
CA GLY A 177 -4.39 17.97 -3.37
C GLY A 177 -5.45 18.51 -2.40
N GLU A 178 -6.72 18.18 -2.60
CA GLU A 178 -7.82 18.55 -1.71
C GLU A 178 -7.79 17.64 -0.48
N PRO A 179 -7.81 18.19 0.75
CA PRO A 179 -7.80 17.37 1.95
C PRO A 179 -9.13 16.61 2.11
N CYS A 180 -9.05 15.30 2.22
CA CYS A 180 -10.20 14.45 2.53
C CYS A 180 -10.10 14.01 4.01
N ARG A 181 -10.42 14.91 4.94
CA ARG A 181 -10.47 14.58 6.37
C ARG A 181 -11.92 14.33 6.77
N ARG A 182 -12.17 13.11 7.24
CA ARG A 182 -13.42 12.77 7.91
C ARG A 182 -13.16 12.83 9.42
N PRO A 183 -13.92 13.63 10.21
CA PRO A 183 -13.80 13.57 11.66
C PRO A 183 -14.22 12.17 12.14
N LEU A 184 -13.54 11.69 13.17
CA LEU A 184 -13.98 10.45 13.83
C LEU A 184 -15.31 10.67 14.54
N PRO A 185 -16.22 9.69 14.50
CA PRO A 185 -17.39 9.68 15.34
C PRO A 185 -17.01 9.72 16.82
N ALA A 186 -17.83 10.36 17.66
CA ALA A 186 -17.57 10.51 19.09
C ALA A 186 -17.56 9.18 19.85
N ASP A 187 -18.20 8.15 19.29
CA ASP A 187 -18.31 6.79 19.80
C ASP A 187 -17.28 5.83 19.19
N ALA A 188 -16.33 6.32 18.41
CA ALA A 188 -15.26 5.49 17.87
C ALA A 188 -14.44 4.85 19.00
N ALA A 189 -14.24 3.53 18.92
CA ALA A 189 -13.58 2.75 19.96
C ALA A 189 -12.25 2.15 19.52
N VAL A 190 -11.23 2.17 20.38
CA VAL A 190 -9.95 1.52 20.15
C VAL A 190 -10.07 0.04 20.50
N VAL A 191 -9.94 -0.85 19.50
CA VAL A 191 -10.01 -2.32 19.69
C VAL A 191 -8.63 -2.97 19.66
N LEU A 192 -7.62 -2.29 19.12
CA LEU A 192 -6.22 -2.64 19.29
C LEU A 192 -5.47 -1.37 19.71
N ALA A 193 -4.86 -1.40 20.87
CA ALA A 193 -4.11 -0.28 21.45
C ALA A 193 -2.60 -0.57 21.47
N ASP A 194 -1.80 0.49 21.51
CA ASP A 194 -0.38 0.44 21.86
C ASP A 194 -0.24 0.82 23.33
N GLU A 195 0.16 -0.14 24.17
CA GLU A 195 0.47 0.11 25.58
C GLU A 195 1.94 -0.25 25.82
N ASP A 196 2.74 0.76 26.05
CA ASP A 196 4.19 0.61 26.29
C ASP A 196 4.91 -0.23 25.20
N GLY A 197 4.56 -0.01 23.93
CA GLY A 197 5.12 -0.70 22.77
C GLY A 197 4.56 -2.11 22.53
N ARG A 198 3.53 -2.52 23.27
CA ARG A 198 2.88 -3.83 23.17
C ARG A 198 1.44 -3.71 22.66
N PRO A 199 0.97 -4.65 21.82
CA PRO A 199 -0.41 -4.66 21.36
C PRO A 199 -1.34 -5.15 22.48
N VAL A 200 -2.42 -4.41 22.72
CA VAL A 200 -3.48 -4.78 23.67
C VAL A 200 -4.82 -4.77 22.95
N THR A 201 -5.49 -5.91 22.89
CA THR A 201 -6.81 -6.05 22.29
C THR A 201 -7.91 -5.70 23.28
N ARG A 202 -9.00 -5.12 22.77
CA ARG A 202 -10.18 -4.73 23.55
C ARG A 202 -11.44 -5.04 22.76
N ASP A 203 -12.48 -5.50 23.43
CA ASP A 203 -13.79 -5.69 22.83
C ASP A 203 -14.56 -4.37 22.75
N SER A 204 -15.35 -4.21 21.70
CA SER A 204 -16.25 -3.07 21.55
C SER A 204 -17.37 -3.38 20.54
N ASP A 205 -18.57 -2.88 20.85
CA ASP A 205 -19.75 -2.93 19.97
C ASP A 205 -19.90 -1.66 19.12
N ALA A 206 -18.95 -0.72 19.19
CA ALA A 206 -18.97 0.51 18.41
C ALA A 206 -19.01 0.22 16.90
N SER A 207 -19.69 1.08 16.15
CA SER A 207 -19.78 0.97 14.68
C SER A 207 -18.49 1.36 13.99
N THR A 208 -17.67 2.22 14.62
CA THR A 208 -16.37 2.65 14.14
C THR A 208 -15.28 2.20 15.10
N LEU A 209 -14.33 1.44 14.57
CA LEU A 209 -13.26 0.82 15.34
C LEU A 209 -11.90 1.37 14.91
N LEU A 210 -11.02 1.52 15.90
CA LEU A 210 -9.65 2.00 15.72
C LEU A 210 -8.67 0.86 16.01
N VAL A 211 -7.82 0.55 15.02
CA VAL A 211 -6.78 -0.47 15.12
C VAL A 211 -5.42 0.22 15.08
N ALA A 212 -4.75 0.28 16.22
CA ALA A 212 -3.43 0.88 16.34
C ALA A 212 -2.35 0.08 15.63
N LEU A 213 -1.27 0.77 15.27
CA LEU A 213 -0.02 0.18 14.80
C LEU A 213 1.13 0.61 15.72
N PRO A 214 2.23 -0.17 15.79
CA PRO A 214 3.44 0.27 16.48
C PRO A 214 4.03 1.51 15.78
N GLU A 215 4.74 2.35 16.51
CA GLU A 215 5.29 3.60 15.96
C GLU A 215 6.26 3.31 14.79
N ASP A 216 7.20 2.40 15.00
CA ASP A 216 8.17 1.95 14.00
C ASP A 216 8.38 0.44 14.11
N ILE A 217 7.69 -0.33 13.28
CA ILE A 217 7.81 -1.79 13.26
C ILE A 217 9.20 -2.26 12.79
N GLU A 218 9.87 -1.48 11.94
CA GLU A 218 11.18 -1.85 11.41
C GLU A 218 12.25 -1.73 12.50
N ALA A 219 12.24 -0.63 13.25
CA ALA A 219 13.08 -0.48 14.46
C ALA A 219 12.72 -1.51 15.53
N LEU A 220 11.44 -1.81 15.73
CA LEU A 220 10.97 -2.78 16.71
C LEU A 220 11.42 -4.21 16.39
N ARG A 221 11.47 -4.60 15.10
CA ARG A 221 12.01 -5.91 14.67
C ARG A 221 13.46 -6.12 15.12
N VAL A 222 14.25 -5.06 15.12
CA VAL A 222 15.64 -5.10 15.54
C VAL A 222 15.78 -5.08 17.08
N ALA A 223 15.03 -4.18 17.73
CA ALA A 223 15.15 -3.94 19.18
C ALA A 223 14.45 -5.01 20.03
N ASP A 224 13.25 -5.45 19.61
CA ASP A 224 12.44 -6.47 20.30
C ASP A 224 11.65 -7.32 19.29
N PRO A 225 12.27 -8.37 18.73
CA PRO A 225 11.59 -9.26 17.77
C PRO A 225 10.34 -9.93 18.36
N GLY A 226 10.30 -10.15 19.67
CA GLY A 226 9.14 -10.72 20.36
C GLY A 226 7.93 -9.77 20.33
N ALA A 227 8.14 -8.49 20.60
CA ALA A 227 7.11 -7.46 20.46
C ALA A 227 6.66 -7.30 19.00
N ALA A 228 7.60 -7.28 18.07
CA ALA A 228 7.28 -7.18 16.63
C ALA A 228 6.40 -8.36 16.17
N LYS A 229 6.69 -9.58 16.63
CA LYS A 229 5.87 -10.76 16.37
C LYS A 229 4.48 -10.65 17.02
N ALA A 230 4.40 -10.17 18.26
CA ALA A 230 3.12 -9.96 18.95
C ALA A 230 2.24 -8.96 18.16
N TRP A 231 2.81 -7.84 17.68
CA TRP A 231 2.12 -6.89 16.82
C TRP A 231 1.63 -7.51 15.51
N ARG A 232 2.44 -8.37 14.88
CA ARG A 232 2.05 -9.08 13.65
C ARG A 232 0.80 -9.94 13.88
N LEU A 233 0.81 -10.72 14.96
CA LEU A 233 -0.30 -11.61 15.31
C LEU A 233 -1.55 -10.81 15.70
N ALA A 234 -1.42 -9.77 16.51
CA ALA A 234 -2.55 -8.95 16.94
C ALA A 234 -3.21 -8.21 15.76
N VAL A 235 -2.43 -7.62 14.84
CA VAL A 235 -2.99 -6.96 13.66
C VAL A 235 -3.62 -7.98 12.70
N ARG A 236 -3.04 -9.17 12.54
CA ARG A 236 -3.63 -10.26 11.76
C ARG A 236 -5.00 -10.65 12.32
N GLU A 237 -5.08 -10.86 13.62
CA GLU A 237 -6.31 -11.26 14.31
C GLU A 237 -7.36 -10.15 14.24
N VAL A 238 -7.02 -8.94 14.65
CA VAL A 238 -7.99 -7.83 14.76
C VAL A 238 -8.35 -7.26 13.40
N LEU A 239 -7.37 -6.75 12.62
CA LEU A 239 -7.66 -6.13 11.32
C LEU A 239 -8.11 -7.17 10.31
N GLY A 240 -7.46 -8.35 10.29
CA GLY A 240 -7.83 -9.45 9.40
C GLY A 240 -9.22 -9.97 9.72
N GLY A 241 -9.56 -10.18 10.99
CA GLY A 241 -10.90 -10.59 11.44
C GLY A 241 -11.98 -9.60 11.01
N LEU A 242 -11.75 -8.30 11.26
CA LEU A 242 -12.69 -7.25 10.86
C LEU A 242 -12.95 -7.21 9.35
N LEU A 243 -11.91 -7.40 8.53
CA LEU A 243 -12.07 -7.44 7.07
C LEU A 243 -12.85 -8.68 6.62
N VAL A 244 -12.61 -9.84 7.23
CA VAL A 244 -13.36 -11.08 6.96
C VAL A 244 -14.85 -10.94 7.34
N GLU A 245 -15.16 -10.22 8.42
CA GLU A 245 -16.53 -9.92 8.87
C GLU A 245 -17.22 -8.86 7.98
N GLY A 246 -16.55 -8.34 6.95
CA GLY A 246 -17.09 -7.34 6.04
C GLY A 246 -16.88 -5.90 6.51
N GLY A 247 -16.03 -5.69 7.51
CA GLY A 247 -15.60 -4.36 7.93
C GLY A 247 -14.87 -3.62 6.80
N VAL A 248 -15.08 -2.32 6.71
CA VAL A 248 -14.49 -1.46 5.68
C VAL A 248 -13.49 -0.51 6.29
N VAL A 249 -12.23 -0.58 5.86
CA VAL A 249 -11.22 0.40 6.25
C VAL A 249 -11.45 1.69 5.46
N THR A 250 -11.83 2.76 6.16
CA THR A 250 -12.25 4.02 5.53
C THR A 250 -11.19 5.12 5.60
N ALA A 251 -10.26 5.04 6.58
CA ALA A 251 -9.23 6.06 6.79
C ALA A 251 -8.01 5.50 7.53
N PHE A 252 -6.95 6.32 7.57
CA PHE A 252 -5.81 6.15 8.48
C PHE A 252 -5.66 7.44 9.32
N HIS A 253 -6.03 7.35 10.59
CA HIS A 253 -6.15 8.48 11.50
C HIS A 253 -4.86 8.69 12.29
N ASP A 254 -4.49 9.96 12.50
CA ASP A 254 -3.32 10.43 13.27
C ASP A 254 -1.99 9.70 12.95
N LYS A 255 -1.89 9.16 11.73
CA LYS A 255 -0.76 8.33 11.28
C LYS A 255 -0.48 7.12 12.18
N ALA A 256 -1.47 6.66 12.94
CA ALA A 256 -1.34 5.61 13.93
C ALA A 256 -2.42 4.53 13.84
N PHE A 257 -3.62 4.86 13.38
CA PHE A 257 -4.77 3.97 13.47
C PHE A 257 -5.43 3.72 12.11
N TYR A 258 -5.69 2.46 11.78
CA TYR A 258 -6.72 2.16 10.79
C TYR A 258 -8.09 2.46 11.40
N VAL A 259 -8.94 3.11 10.62
CA VAL A 259 -10.35 3.35 10.96
C VAL A 259 -11.18 2.34 10.20
N VAL A 260 -11.88 1.48 10.92
CA VAL A 260 -12.69 0.40 10.34
C VAL A 260 -14.16 0.64 10.68
N GLU A 261 -15.01 0.75 9.68
CA GLU A 261 -16.45 0.80 9.84
C GLU A 261 -17.01 -0.63 9.76
N ARG A 262 -17.76 -1.06 10.76
CA ARG A 262 -18.50 -2.34 10.72
C ARG A 262 -19.61 -2.29 9.67
N PRO A 263 -19.92 -3.41 9.02
CA PRO A 263 -21.10 -3.47 8.17
C PRO A 263 -22.34 -3.13 9.01
N SER A 264 -23.18 -2.23 8.52
CA SER A 264 -24.48 -2.00 9.15
C SER A 264 -25.23 -3.34 9.21
N LEU A 265 -25.60 -3.80 10.39
CA LEU A 265 -26.55 -4.89 10.52
C LEU A 265 -27.83 -4.43 9.82
N GLY A 266 -27.98 -4.79 8.56
CA GLY A 266 -29.21 -4.51 7.82
C GLY A 266 -30.36 -5.06 8.66
N THR A 267 -31.29 -4.19 9.03
CA THR A 267 -32.61 -4.64 9.49
C THR A 267 -33.12 -5.59 8.42
N ALA A 268 -33.10 -6.89 8.73
CA ALA A 268 -33.75 -7.90 7.91
C ALA A 268 -35.19 -7.41 7.71
N SER A 269 -35.50 -6.95 6.51
CA SER A 269 -36.85 -6.63 6.10
C SER A 269 -37.67 -7.94 6.24
N SER A 270 -38.43 -8.02 7.30
CA SER A 270 -39.46 -9.02 7.50
C SER A 270 -40.64 -8.68 6.59
N SER A 271 -40.50 -8.98 5.31
CA SER A 271 -41.62 -8.97 4.37
C SER A 271 -41.34 -10.03 3.31
N ASP A 272 -41.79 -11.27 3.62
CA ASP A 272 -42.42 -12.18 2.68
C ASP A 272 -42.82 -13.44 3.43
N ARG A 273 -43.96 -13.33 4.13
CA ARG A 273 -44.89 -14.43 4.37
C ARG A 273 -46.29 -13.91 4.12
N VAL A 274 -46.74 -14.08 2.93
CA VAL A 274 -48.14 -14.36 2.61
C VAL A 274 -48.17 -15.29 1.40
#